data_68ceda89eb5f82cb603c1aed4d572898
#
_entry.id   68ceda89eb5f82cb603c1aed4d572898
#
_cell.length_a   1.000
_cell.length_b   1.000
_cell.length_c   1.000
_cell.angle_alpha   90.00
_cell.angle_beta   90.00
_cell.angle_gamma   90.00
#
_symmetry.space_group_name_H-M   'P 1'
#
loop_
_entity.id
_entity.type
_entity.pdbx_description
1 polymer ?
#
loop_
_entity_poly.entity_id
_entity_poly.type
_entity_poly.pdbx_seq_one_letter_code
_entity_poly.pdbx_strand_id
1 'polypeptide(L)'
;MEYLDNTGRQRLGDALKDAIGEDARLSIIASYFTVHAYGELKEELSKVRELRFVFDQPTFLRRMQSEKEPREWEIQRRAREVGVAGTGLELTLSNSINQRALARECAEWARERASFRTARKPGMIATSGSYVVENPRGEDEAFMGSAANAFTLEGLGYERRAGVVTGVSHFQSSAEAAGLRAMFEGVWENQQLVEDVTGTVIEQLETLYRENPPELVYFLTLYHLFRDYMEDQEDPIRPGLKFEQSVVWNKLYDSQRDAVVGAIRKLEKYKGCIIADSVGLGKTFEALAVIKYYEERNARVLVLCPKRLRENWTLYTRDNDDRNPLADDRFAYTVLNHTDLSRYRGMSGDVDLGHLRWG
;
A
#
# COMPACT_ATOMS: atom_id res chain seq x y z
N MET A 1 2.29 -12.10 41.91
CA MET A 1 2.14 -11.16 40.78
C MET A 1 3.45 -10.47 40.52
N GLU A 2 3.94 -10.53 39.30
CA GLU A 2 5.16 -9.88 38.82
C GLU A 2 4.78 -8.89 37.70
N TYR A 3 5.58 -7.84 37.49
CA TYR A 3 5.37 -6.88 36.44
C TYR A 3 6.45 -7.05 35.39
N LEU A 4 6.04 -7.30 34.13
CA LEU A 4 6.90 -7.38 32.96
C LEU A 4 6.86 -6.04 32.25
N ASP A 5 8.02 -5.44 32.00
CA ASP A 5 8.14 -4.19 31.23
C ASP A 5 8.06 -4.40 29.70
N ASN A 6 7.90 -5.65 29.30
CA ASN A 6 7.84 -6.13 27.91
C ASN A 6 9.06 -5.72 27.08
N THR A 7 10.22 -5.62 27.73
CA THR A 7 11.49 -5.23 27.11
C THR A 7 12.64 -6.11 27.60
N GLY A 8 13.69 -6.23 26.79
CA GLY A 8 14.91 -6.94 27.19
C GLY A 8 14.68 -8.40 27.51
N ARG A 9 14.82 -8.78 28.79
CA ARG A 9 14.64 -10.16 29.28
C ARG A 9 13.26 -10.41 29.91
N GLN A 10 12.43 -9.39 30.05
CA GLN A 10 11.10 -9.46 30.65
C GLN A 10 10.01 -9.30 29.58
N ARG A 11 10.08 -10.09 28.52
CA ARG A 11 9.13 -10.08 27.42
C ARG A 11 7.94 -10.99 27.73
N LEU A 12 6.74 -10.57 27.31
CA LEU A 12 5.55 -11.42 27.37
C LEU A 12 5.75 -12.74 26.60
N GLY A 13 6.38 -12.66 25.41
CA GLY A 13 6.63 -13.86 24.59
C GLY A 13 7.54 -14.88 25.29
N ASP A 14 8.60 -14.43 25.96
CA ASP A 14 9.51 -15.32 26.69
C ASP A 14 8.80 -15.93 27.93
N ALA A 15 8.04 -15.13 28.67
CA ALA A 15 7.25 -15.61 29.79
C ALA A 15 6.16 -16.61 29.38
N LEU A 16 5.54 -16.43 28.19
CA LEU A 16 4.59 -17.40 27.63
C LEU A 16 5.29 -18.71 27.23
N LYS A 17 6.53 -18.66 26.70
CA LYS A 17 7.32 -19.86 26.39
C LYS A 17 7.59 -20.70 27.61
N ASP A 18 7.90 -20.04 28.74
CA ASP A 18 8.15 -20.72 30.01
C ASP A 18 6.85 -21.26 30.64
N ALA A 19 5.73 -20.54 30.50
CA ALA A 19 4.45 -20.90 31.09
C ALA A 19 3.72 -22.05 30.36
N ILE A 20 3.87 -22.16 29.03
CA ILE A 20 3.14 -23.15 28.22
C ILE A 20 3.77 -24.54 28.37
N GLY A 21 3.11 -25.42 29.11
CA GLY A 21 3.48 -26.82 29.25
C GLY A 21 2.83 -27.73 28.20
N GLU A 22 3.21 -29.03 28.27
CA GLU A 22 2.61 -30.07 27.44
C GLU A 22 1.11 -30.21 27.76
N ASP A 23 0.28 -30.29 26.71
CA ASP A 23 -1.17 -30.44 26.78
C ASP A 23 -1.90 -29.28 27.46
N ALA A 24 -1.26 -28.08 27.49
CA ALA A 24 -1.84 -26.88 28.05
C ALA A 24 -3.06 -26.38 27.23
N ARG A 25 -3.97 -25.64 27.88
CA ARG A 25 -4.99 -24.84 27.22
C ARG A 25 -4.61 -23.39 27.29
N LEU A 26 -4.60 -22.70 26.14
CA LEU A 26 -4.29 -21.27 26.07
C LEU A 26 -5.55 -20.49 25.69
N SER A 27 -5.93 -19.54 26.56
CA SER A 27 -7.10 -18.69 26.38
C SER A 27 -6.68 -17.23 26.28
N ILE A 28 -7.03 -16.55 25.19
CA ILE A 28 -6.56 -15.19 24.87
C ILE A 28 -7.75 -14.28 24.57
N ILE A 29 -7.74 -13.07 25.16
CA ILE A 29 -8.58 -11.95 24.71
C ILE A 29 -7.65 -10.87 24.20
N ALA A 30 -7.70 -10.55 22.91
CA ALA A 30 -6.87 -9.53 22.29
C ALA A 30 -7.52 -8.94 21.03
N SER A 31 -7.04 -7.78 20.58
CA SER A 31 -7.55 -7.12 19.36
C SER A 31 -6.98 -7.71 18.08
N TYR A 32 -5.78 -8.28 18.14
CA TYR A 32 -5.01 -8.68 16.94
C TYR A 32 -4.42 -10.08 17.09
N PHE A 33 -4.40 -10.82 15.99
CA PHE A 33 -3.69 -12.09 15.82
C PHE A 33 -2.84 -12.00 14.55
N THR A 34 -1.55 -12.35 14.61
CA THR A 34 -0.67 -12.35 13.45
C THR A 34 0.05 -13.68 13.28
N VAL A 35 0.30 -14.05 12.02
CA VAL A 35 1.07 -15.26 11.65
C VAL A 35 2.51 -15.19 12.18
N HIS A 36 3.07 -13.99 12.28
CA HIS A 36 4.43 -13.78 12.81
C HIS A 36 4.52 -14.10 14.31
N ALA A 37 3.51 -13.71 15.10
CA ALA A 37 3.45 -14.08 16.51
C ALA A 37 3.29 -15.59 16.70
N TYR A 38 2.49 -16.25 15.85
CA TYR A 38 2.43 -17.69 15.80
C TYR A 38 3.81 -18.29 15.52
N GLY A 39 4.55 -17.75 14.54
CA GLY A 39 5.88 -18.23 14.18
C GLY A 39 6.89 -18.20 15.33
N GLU A 40 6.86 -17.16 16.16
CA GLU A 40 7.74 -17.02 17.33
C GLU A 40 7.40 -17.98 18.48
N LEU A 41 6.14 -18.38 18.59
CA LEU A 41 5.65 -19.30 19.63
C LEU A 41 5.31 -20.69 19.08
N LYS A 42 5.71 -21.01 17.87
CA LYS A 42 5.34 -22.23 17.15
C LYS A 42 5.65 -23.51 17.92
N GLU A 43 6.82 -23.56 18.54
CA GLU A 43 7.26 -24.74 19.32
C GLU A 43 6.35 -24.96 20.54
N GLU A 44 6.02 -23.91 21.27
CA GLU A 44 5.16 -23.94 22.44
C GLU A 44 3.70 -24.21 22.03
N LEU A 45 3.22 -23.54 21.00
CA LEU A 45 1.87 -23.73 20.48
C LEU A 45 1.65 -25.16 19.93
N SER A 46 2.70 -25.83 19.52
CA SER A 46 2.60 -27.25 19.13
C SER A 46 2.27 -28.18 20.31
N LYS A 47 2.59 -27.77 21.54
CA LYS A 47 2.31 -28.49 22.79
C LYS A 47 0.91 -28.24 23.31
N VAL A 48 0.28 -27.12 22.86
CA VAL A 48 -1.06 -26.71 23.33
C VAL A 48 -2.11 -27.67 22.80
N ARG A 49 -2.97 -28.17 23.69
CA ARG A 49 -4.12 -28.98 23.34
C ARG A 49 -5.17 -28.17 22.61
N GLU A 50 -5.43 -26.96 23.08
CA GLU A 50 -6.46 -26.08 22.57
C GLU A 50 -6.08 -24.61 22.75
N LEU A 51 -6.21 -23.81 21.67
CA LEU A 51 -6.21 -22.36 21.73
C LEU A 51 -7.64 -21.84 21.63
N ARG A 52 -8.06 -21.01 22.58
CA ARG A 52 -9.32 -20.25 22.55
C ARG A 52 -9.01 -18.77 22.44
N PHE A 53 -9.37 -18.14 21.35
CA PHE A 53 -9.05 -16.74 21.07
C PHE A 53 -10.32 -15.91 20.89
N VAL A 54 -10.43 -14.80 21.65
CA VAL A 54 -11.51 -13.84 21.53
C VAL A 54 -10.96 -12.51 21.03
N PHE A 55 -11.42 -12.07 19.86
CA PHE A 55 -11.21 -10.70 19.39
C PHE A 55 -12.13 -9.74 20.14
N ASP A 56 -11.57 -8.77 20.86
CA ASP A 56 -12.32 -7.78 21.66
C ASP A 56 -13.07 -6.77 20.78
N GLN A 57 -12.73 -6.68 19.51
CA GLN A 57 -13.38 -5.81 18.54
C GLN A 57 -13.73 -6.55 17.24
N PRO A 58 -14.92 -6.31 16.67
CA PRO A 58 -15.33 -6.95 15.41
C PRO A 58 -14.69 -6.31 14.17
N THR A 59 -13.40 -5.98 14.24
CA THR A 59 -12.65 -5.36 13.14
C THR A 59 -12.57 -6.27 11.91
N PHE A 60 -12.67 -7.56 12.11
CA PHE A 60 -12.65 -8.58 11.07
C PHE A 60 -13.93 -8.57 10.22
N LEU A 61 -15.10 -8.45 10.83
CA LEU A 61 -16.40 -8.50 10.14
C LEU A 61 -16.74 -7.25 9.36
N ARG A 62 -16.31 -6.06 9.82
CA ARG A 62 -16.54 -4.80 9.08
C ARG A 62 -15.89 -4.77 7.71
N ARG A 63 -14.84 -5.55 7.50
CA ARG A 63 -14.10 -5.60 6.23
C ARG A 63 -14.75 -6.51 5.19
N MET A 64 -15.49 -7.52 5.61
CA MET A 64 -16.22 -8.40 4.69
C MET A 64 -17.55 -7.81 4.21
N GLN A 65 -18.12 -6.84 4.93
CA GLN A 65 -19.39 -6.18 4.54
C GLN A 65 -19.22 -5.07 3.51
N SER A 66 -18.00 -4.57 3.26
CA SER A 66 -17.73 -3.63 2.18
C SER A 66 -17.26 -4.35 0.90
N GLU A 67 -18.17 -5.09 0.26
CA GLU A 67 -17.92 -5.79 -1.02
C GLU A 67 -17.58 -4.87 -2.20
N LYS A 68 -17.34 -3.58 -1.97
CA LYS A 68 -17.10 -2.57 -3.03
C LYS A 68 -15.74 -1.89 -3.01
N GLU A 69 -14.88 -2.16 -2.03
CA GLU A 69 -13.52 -1.60 -2.05
C GLU A 69 -12.50 -2.63 -2.55
N PRO A 70 -11.69 -2.28 -3.56
CA PRO A 70 -10.66 -3.18 -4.07
C PRO A 70 -9.64 -3.48 -2.97
N ARG A 71 -9.04 -4.66 -3.01
CA ARG A 71 -8.05 -5.23 -2.06
C ARG A 71 -6.77 -4.38 -1.85
N GLU A 72 -6.83 -3.11 -2.11
CA GLU A 72 -5.76 -2.12 -2.14
C GLU A 72 -5.08 -1.88 -0.79
N TRP A 73 -5.85 -1.92 0.28
CA TRP A 73 -5.34 -1.68 1.64
C TRP A 73 -4.49 -2.82 2.21
N GLU A 74 -4.67 -4.07 1.76
CA GLU A 74 -3.81 -5.19 2.14
C GLU A 74 -2.37 -5.01 1.63
N ILE A 75 -2.23 -4.45 0.44
CA ILE A 75 -0.94 -4.18 -0.18
C ILE A 75 -0.25 -2.99 0.49
N GLN A 76 -0.99 -1.92 0.81
CA GLN A 76 -0.45 -0.74 1.52
C GLN A 76 -0.02 -1.06 2.95
N ARG A 77 -0.71 -1.97 3.64
CA ARG A 77 -0.35 -2.40 4.99
C ARG A 77 0.92 -3.26 4.98
N ARG A 78 1.07 -4.17 4.01
CA ARG A 78 2.30 -4.94 3.79
C ARG A 78 3.50 -4.04 3.47
N ALA A 79 3.31 -2.99 2.69
CA ALA A 79 4.37 -2.03 2.37
C ALA A 79 4.83 -1.21 3.59
N ARG A 80 3.97 -0.99 4.59
CA ARG A 80 4.33 -0.28 5.85
C ARG A 80 5.01 -1.19 6.87
N GLU A 81 4.69 -2.48 6.90
CA GLU A 81 5.34 -3.47 7.79
C GLU A 81 6.73 -3.90 7.28
N VAL A 82 7.04 -3.71 5.99
CA VAL A 82 8.33 -4.07 5.33
C VAL A 82 9.30 -2.89 5.23
N GLY A 83 8.98 -1.74 5.80
CA GLY A 83 9.84 -0.56 5.73
C GLY A 83 11.05 -0.62 6.66
N VAL A 84 12.15 -1.31 6.30
CA VAL A 84 13.54 -0.90 6.61
C VAL A 84 14.54 -1.64 5.70
N ALA A 85 15.29 -0.86 4.90
CA ALA A 85 16.61 -1.08 4.30
C ALA A 85 16.85 -2.34 3.44
N GLY A 86 16.88 -2.15 2.15
CA GLY A 86 17.46 -3.06 1.16
C GLY A 86 16.71 -2.98 -0.16
N THR A 87 17.37 -3.15 -1.27
CA THR A 87 16.78 -3.11 -2.62
C THR A 87 15.45 -3.90 -2.69
N GLY A 88 14.35 -3.17 -2.80
CA GLY A 88 13.00 -3.60 -2.38
C GLY A 88 12.41 -4.85 -3.04
N LEU A 89 12.90 -5.31 -4.18
CA LEU A 89 12.28 -6.40 -4.93
C LEU A 89 12.73 -7.79 -4.47
N GLU A 90 14.00 -7.96 -4.16
CA GLU A 90 14.58 -9.24 -3.78
C GLU A 90 14.22 -9.65 -2.35
N LEU A 91 14.17 -8.69 -1.43
CA LEU A 91 13.72 -8.88 -0.04
C LEU A 91 12.22 -9.18 0.03
N THR A 92 11.40 -8.55 -0.82
CA THR A 92 9.95 -8.80 -0.87
C THR A 92 9.62 -10.21 -1.36
N LEU A 93 10.39 -10.75 -2.33
CA LEU A 93 10.20 -12.12 -2.83
C LEU A 93 10.66 -13.18 -1.82
N SER A 94 11.80 -12.98 -1.17
CA SER A 94 12.33 -13.90 -0.15
C SER A 94 11.43 -13.97 1.08
N ASN A 95 11.00 -12.83 1.62
CA ASN A 95 10.07 -12.76 2.75
C ASN A 95 8.70 -13.35 2.41
N SER A 96 8.21 -13.19 1.18
CA SER A 96 6.89 -13.73 0.78
C SER A 96 6.84 -15.25 0.76
N ILE A 97 7.94 -15.93 0.39
CA ILE A 97 8.01 -17.41 0.38
C ILE A 97 7.98 -17.96 1.80
N ASN A 98 8.81 -17.41 2.71
CA ASN A 98 8.84 -17.82 4.12
C ASN A 98 7.51 -17.51 4.83
N GLN A 99 6.91 -16.37 4.53
CA GLN A 99 5.60 -15.97 5.06
C GLN A 99 4.48 -16.90 4.60
N ARG A 100 4.51 -17.38 3.34
CA ARG A 100 3.53 -18.35 2.82
C ARG A 100 3.63 -19.71 3.50
N ALA A 101 4.85 -20.21 3.69
CA ALA A 101 5.08 -21.47 4.41
C ALA A 101 4.56 -21.36 5.86
N LEU A 102 4.90 -20.28 6.56
CA LEU A 102 4.46 -20.03 7.92
C LEU A 102 2.93 -19.85 8.02
N ALA A 103 2.31 -19.14 7.06
CA ALA A 103 0.86 -18.97 7.01
C ALA A 103 0.13 -20.30 6.79
N ARG A 104 0.69 -21.19 5.95
CA ARG A 104 0.15 -22.52 5.73
C ARG A 104 0.22 -23.37 7.00
N GLU A 105 1.38 -23.40 7.66
CA GLU A 105 1.55 -24.12 8.93
C GLU A 105 0.60 -23.56 10.01
N CYS A 106 0.46 -22.25 10.11
CA CYS A 106 -0.45 -21.59 11.03
C CYS A 106 -1.92 -21.98 10.75
N ALA A 107 -2.33 -22.02 9.48
CA ALA A 107 -3.70 -22.40 9.11
C ALA A 107 -3.97 -23.89 9.38
N GLU A 108 -3.00 -24.78 9.12
CA GLU A 108 -3.10 -26.21 9.43
C GLU A 108 -3.21 -26.43 10.94
N TRP A 109 -2.35 -25.82 11.72
CA TRP A 109 -2.38 -25.86 13.18
C TRP A 109 -3.69 -25.29 13.75
N ALA A 110 -4.14 -24.13 13.24
CA ALA A 110 -5.35 -23.47 13.71
C ALA A 110 -6.61 -24.32 13.46
N ARG A 111 -6.68 -25.06 12.34
CA ARG A 111 -7.79 -25.98 12.07
C ARG A 111 -7.93 -27.11 13.11
N GLU A 112 -6.79 -27.57 13.60
CA GLU A 112 -6.75 -28.70 14.52
C GLU A 112 -6.93 -28.27 15.97
N ARG A 113 -6.43 -27.08 16.35
CA ARG A 113 -6.22 -26.73 17.76
C ARG A 113 -6.78 -25.37 18.18
N ALA A 114 -7.27 -24.53 17.25
CA ALA A 114 -7.70 -23.20 17.59
C ALA A 114 -9.20 -22.98 17.35
N SER A 115 -9.81 -22.24 18.26
CA SER A 115 -11.18 -21.74 18.14
C SER A 115 -11.16 -20.22 18.30
N PHE A 116 -11.77 -19.51 17.36
CA PHE A 116 -11.79 -18.06 17.33
C PHE A 116 -13.21 -17.54 17.49
N ARG A 117 -13.38 -16.57 18.38
CA ARG A 117 -14.62 -15.82 18.57
C ARG A 117 -14.35 -14.33 18.47
N THR A 118 -15.35 -13.53 18.13
CA THR A 118 -15.27 -12.08 18.11
C THR A 118 -16.41 -11.44 18.86
N ALA A 119 -16.16 -10.25 19.44
CA ALA A 119 -17.22 -9.45 20.02
C ALA A 119 -18.26 -9.08 18.95
N ARG A 120 -19.56 -9.24 19.26
CA ARG A 120 -20.66 -8.91 18.32
C ARG A 120 -20.75 -7.43 18.00
N LYS A 121 -20.36 -6.57 18.95
CA LYS A 121 -20.34 -5.10 18.78
C LYS A 121 -19.08 -4.52 19.39
N PRO A 122 -18.54 -3.41 18.82
CA PRO A 122 -17.42 -2.70 19.41
C PRO A 122 -17.73 -2.26 20.83
N GLY A 123 -16.74 -2.42 21.74
CA GLY A 123 -16.86 -1.99 23.14
C GLY A 123 -17.69 -2.89 24.06
N MET A 124 -18.21 -4.04 23.56
CA MET A 124 -18.89 -5.01 24.44
C MET A 124 -17.92 -5.76 25.35
N ILE A 125 -16.67 -5.92 24.92
CA ILE A 125 -15.60 -6.52 25.72
C ILE A 125 -14.59 -5.41 25.98
N ALA A 126 -14.57 -4.90 27.20
CA ALA A 126 -13.66 -3.86 27.64
C ALA A 126 -12.55 -4.48 28.50
N THR A 127 -11.50 -5.00 27.85
CA THR A 127 -10.35 -5.58 28.56
C THR A 127 -9.05 -4.92 28.10
N SER A 128 -8.05 -5.02 28.97
CA SER A 128 -6.68 -4.58 28.66
C SER A 128 -5.90 -5.63 27.84
N GLY A 129 -6.59 -6.67 27.36
CA GLY A 129 -5.95 -7.86 26.85
C GLY A 129 -5.54 -8.83 27.96
N SER A 130 -5.72 -10.13 27.74
CA SER A 130 -5.37 -11.15 28.71
C SER A 130 -5.01 -12.48 28.05
N TYR A 131 -4.09 -13.20 28.69
CA TYR A 131 -3.72 -14.57 28.35
C TYR A 131 -3.86 -15.41 29.61
N VAL A 132 -4.47 -16.58 29.48
CA VAL A 132 -4.58 -17.57 30.57
C VAL A 132 -4.02 -18.88 30.05
N VAL A 133 -3.00 -19.39 30.73
CA VAL A 133 -2.38 -20.70 30.47
C VAL A 133 -2.84 -21.66 31.53
N GLU A 134 -3.59 -22.69 31.14
CA GLU A 134 -4.07 -23.76 32.02
C GLU A 134 -3.25 -25.03 31.77
N ASN A 135 -2.42 -25.41 32.71
CA ASN A 135 -1.60 -26.62 32.60
C ASN A 135 -2.26 -27.82 33.27
N PRO A 136 -2.18 -29.03 32.72
CA PRO A 136 -2.81 -30.25 33.30
C PRO A 136 -2.36 -30.56 34.71
N ARG A 137 -1.19 -30.07 35.12
CA ARG A 137 -0.63 -30.27 36.47
C ARG A 137 -1.13 -29.25 37.49
N GLY A 138 -1.99 -28.30 37.10
CA GLY A 138 -2.57 -27.29 37.97
C GLY A 138 -1.64 -26.10 38.27
N GLU A 139 -0.64 -25.89 37.47
CA GLU A 139 0.27 -24.73 37.49
C GLU A 139 -0.26 -23.69 36.48
N ASP A 140 -1.42 -23.08 36.78
CA ASP A 140 -2.04 -22.11 35.89
C ASP A 140 -1.36 -20.75 36.07
N GLU A 141 -1.10 -20.09 34.96
CA GLU A 141 -0.55 -18.73 34.93
C GLU A 141 -1.43 -17.82 34.08
N ALA A 142 -1.38 -16.52 34.37
CA ALA A 142 -2.14 -15.56 33.59
C ALA A 142 -1.35 -14.25 33.41
N PHE A 143 -1.65 -13.57 32.30
CA PHE A 143 -1.03 -12.31 31.92
C PHE A 143 -2.13 -11.30 31.56
N MET A 144 -2.00 -10.06 32.01
CA MET A 144 -2.94 -8.99 31.68
C MET A 144 -2.22 -7.64 31.57
N GLY A 145 -2.55 -6.87 30.54
CA GLY A 145 -1.97 -5.54 30.36
C GLY A 145 -2.11 -5.00 28.96
N SER A 146 -1.62 -3.80 28.76
CA SER A 146 -1.72 -3.13 27.44
C SER A 146 -0.97 -3.85 26.31
N ALA A 147 0.16 -4.49 26.62
CA ALA A 147 0.88 -5.33 25.65
C ALA A 147 0.11 -6.59 25.30
N ALA A 148 -0.57 -7.20 26.27
CA ALA A 148 -1.39 -8.39 26.09
C ALA A 148 -2.59 -8.18 25.17
N ASN A 149 -2.92 -6.95 24.79
CA ASN A 149 -4.03 -6.66 23.86
C ASN A 149 -3.69 -6.96 22.38
N ALA A 150 -2.51 -7.48 22.09
CA ALA A 150 -2.12 -7.80 20.73
C ALA A 150 -1.25 -9.06 20.67
N PHE A 151 -1.74 -10.11 20.01
CA PHE A 151 -0.92 -11.28 19.66
C PHE A 151 -0.14 -10.97 18.39
N THR A 152 0.90 -10.13 18.54
CA THR A 152 1.80 -9.63 17.50
C THR A 152 3.24 -9.66 18.01
N LEU A 153 4.24 -9.52 17.13
CA LEU A 153 5.65 -9.41 17.57
C LEU A 153 5.88 -8.26 18.54
N GLU A 154 5.19 -7.13 18.32
CA GLU A 154 5.24 -5.97 19.21
C GLU A 154 4.58 -6.28 20.57
N GLY A 155 3.39 -6.89 20.57
CA GLY A 155 2.70 -7.28 21.80
C GLY A 155 3.47 -8.31 22.63
N LEU A 156 4.18 -9.22 21.96
CA LEU A 156 5.04 -10.22 22.61
C LEU A 156 6.40 -9.65 23.06
N GLY A 157 6.74 -8.41 22.68
CA GLY A 157 7.98 -7.74 23.08
C GLY A 157 9.19 -8.03 22.19
N TYR A 158 9.00 -8.66 21.04
CA TYR A 158 10.08 -8.96 20.09
C TYR A 158 10.38 -7.79 19.14
N GLU A 159 9.41 -6.91 18.92
CA GLU A 159 9.58 -5.66 18.16
C GLU A 159 9.28 -4.44 19.05
N ARG A 160 9.96 -3.32 18.81
CA ARG A 160 9.79 -2.08 19.57
C ARG A 160 9.13 -0.99 18.72
N ARG A 161 8.09 -0.37 19.29
CA ARG A 161 7.62 0.94 18.83
C ARG A 161 8.28 2.04 19.63
N ALA A 162 8.92 2.99 18.97
CA ALA A 162 9.56 4.11 19.66
C ALA A 162 8.54 4.92 20.48
N GLY A 163 8.79 5.09 21.79
CA GLY A 163 8.05 5.99 22.68
C GLY A 163 6.84 5.37 23.40
N VAL A 164 6.58 4.06 23.29
CA VAL A 164 5.48 3.42 24.03
C VAL A 164 6.06 2.44 25.06
N VAL A 165 5.78 2.65 26.33
CA VAL A 165 6.04 1.67 27.39
C VAL A 165 4.78 0.83 27.58
N THR A 166 4.88 -0.46 27.28
CA THR A 166 3.77 -1.41 27.43
C THR A 166 4.13 -2.39 28.54
N GLY A 167 3.33 -2.44 29.59
CA GLY A 167 3.56 -3.35 30.73
C GLY A 167 2.52 -4.46 30.79
N VAL A 168 2.94 -5.58 31.37
CA VAL A 168 2.09 -6.76 31.58
C VAL A 168 2.24 -7.21 33.03
N SER A 169 1.13 -7.43 33.72
CA SER A 169 1.07 -8.09 35.00
C SER A 169 1.04 -9.60 34.80
N HIS A 170 1.99 -10.28 35.38
CA HIS A 170 2.13 -11.74 35.36
C HIS A 170 1.65 -12.33 36.68
N PHE A 171 0.71 -13.23 36.62
CA PHE A 171 0.09 -13.95 37.72
C PHE A 171 0.60 -15.39 37.69
N GLN A 172 1.50 -15.74 38.61
CA GLN A 172 2.29 -16.96 38.58
C GLN A 172 1.66 -18.13 39.37
N SER A 173 0.49 -17.93 39.95
CA SER A 173 -0.18 -19.01 40.70
C SER A 173 -1.60 -19.22 40.22
N SER A 174 -2.08 -20.46 40.30
CA SER A 174 -3.43 -20.82 39.93
C SER A 174 -4.50 -20.04 40.72
N ALA A 175 -4.22 -19.67 41.95
CA ALA A 175 -5.13 -18.85 42.78
C ALA A 175 -5.24 -17.41 42.24
N GLU A 176 -4.12 -16.80 41.79
CA GLU A 176 -4.11 -15.47 41.20
C GLU A 176 -4.70 -15.49 39.76
N ALA A 177 -4.42 -16.54 38.98
CA ALA A 177 -4.93 -16.70 37.63
C ALA A 177 -6.45 -16.99 37.57
N ALA A 178 -7.03 -17.55 38.64
CA ALA A 178 -8.43 -17.97 38.72
C ALA A 178 -9.43 -16.86 38.34
N GLY A 179 -9.16 -15.61 38.76
CA GLY A 179 -10.01 -14.48 38.44
C GLY A 179 -10.06 -14.17 36.92
N LEU A 180 -8.89 -14.18 36.26
CA LEU A 180 -8.79 -13.95 34.82
C LEU A 180 -9.39 -15.13 34.02
N ARG A 181 -9.20 -16.36 34.51
CA ARG A 181 -9.84 -17.53 33.93
C ARG A 181 -11.37 -17.43 33.98
N ALA A 182 -11.94 -17.11 35.15
CA ALA A 182 -13.37 -16.94 35.29
C ALA A 182 -13.92 -15.80 34.40
N MET A 183 -13.19 -14.72 34.26
CA MET A 183 -13.53 -13.62 33.35
C MET A 183 -13.54 -14.12 31.89
N PHE A 184 -12.52 -14.86 31.47
CA PHE A 184 -12.45 -15.41 30.12
C PHE A 184 -13.63 -16.36 29.84
N GLU A 185 -13.92 -17.30 30.76
CA GLU A 185 -15.04 -18.25 30.61
C GLU A 185 -16.38 -17.50 30.52
N GLY A 186 -16.58 -16.46 31.33
CA GLY A 186 -17.79 -15.64 31.27
C GLY A 186 -17.98 -14.93 29.94
N VAL A 187 -16.89 -14.54 29.26
CA VAL A 187 -16.93 -13.98 27.91
C VAL A 187 -17.11 -15.10 26.87
N TRP A 188 -16.35 -16.17 26.98
CA TRP A 188 -16.34 -17.26 26.03
C TRP A 188 -17.69 -17.96 25.90
N GLU A 189 -18.36 -18.25 27.00
CA GLU A 189 -19.63 -18.95 27.02
C GLU A 189 -20.83 -18.07 26.64
N ASN A 190 -20.68 -16.75 26.71
CA ASN A 190 -21.77 -15.82 26.47
C ASN A 190 -22.01 -15.53 24.98
N GLN A 191 -22.93 -16.29 24.38
CA GLN A 191 -23.32 -16.14 22.97
C GLN A 191 -23.94 -14.78 22.61
N GLN A 192 -24.35 -13.97 23.59
CA GLN A 192 -24.84 -12.61 23.35
C GLN A 192 -23.66 -11.62 23.18
N LEU A 193 -22.50 -11.90 23.78
CA LEU A 193 -21.30 -11.07 23.69
C LEU A 193 -20.44 -11.44 22.48
N VAL A 194 -20.29 -12.72 22.20
CA VAL A 194 -19.37 -13.22 21.16
C VAL A 194 -20.07 -14.10 20.13
N GLU A 195 -19.45 -14.22 18.97
CA GLU A 195 -19.82 -15.14 17.91
C GLU A 195 -18.61 -15.87 17.37
N ASP A 196 -18.83 -17.08 16.86
CA ASP A 196 -17.78 -17.91 16.28
C ASP A 196 -17.34 -17.35 14.91
N VAL A 197 -16.04 -17.19 14.72
CA VAL A 197 -15.42 -16.74 13.47
C VAL A 197 -14.27 -17.66 13.05
N THR A 198 -14.19 -18.86 13.60
CA THR A 198 -13.09 -19.81 13.34
C THR A 198 -12.93 -20.08 11.85
N GLY A 199 -14.02 -20.41 11.15
CA GLY A 199 -13.98 -20.64 9.71
C GLY A 199 -13.47 -19.43 8.93
N THR A 200 -13.90 -18.22 9.29
CA THR A 200 -13.49 -16.96 8.65
C THR A 200 -12.01 -16.69 8.86
N VAL A 201 -11.48 -16.90 10.07
CA VAL A 201 -10.04 -16.72 10.36
C VAL A 201 -9.20 -17.71 9.56
N ILE A 202 -9.60 -18.98 9.52
CA ILE A 202 -8.91 -20.01 8.74
C ILE A 202 -8.91 -19.66 7.25
N GLU A 203 -10.05 -19.25 6.69
CA GLU A 203 -10.16 -18.83 5.29
C GLU A 203 -9.21 -17.66 4.99
N GLN A 204 -9.10 -16.69 5.90
CA GLN A 204 -8.17 -15.58 5.73
C GLN A 204 -6.70 -16.01 5.79
N LEU A 205 -6.34 -16.92 6.71
CA LEU A 205 -5.02 -17.51 6.74
C LEU A 205 -4.70 -18.23 5.43
N GLU A 206 -5.67 -18.94 4.85
CA GLU A 206 -5.53 -19.60 3.56
C GLU A 206 -5.29 -18.62 2.42
N THR A 207 -5.90 -17.43 2.43
CA THR A 207 -5.66 -16.43 1.39
C THR A 207 -4.22 -15.92 1.36
N LEU A 208 -3.49 -16.01 2.50
CA LEU A 208 -2.10 -15.56 2.58
C LEU A 208 -1.12 -16.46 1.81
N TYR A 209 -1.44 -17.75 1.64
CA TYR A 209 -0.57 -18.70 0.93
C TYR A 209 -1.19 -19.24 -0.37
N ARG A 210 -2.44 -18.91 -0.67
CA ARG A 210 -3.08 -19.28 -1.94
C ARG A 210 -2.27 -18.73 -3.11
N GLU A 211 -1.92 -19.58 -4.05
CA GLU A 211 -1.24 -19.14 -5.28
C GLU A 211 -2.17 -18.23 -6.08
N ASN A 212 -1.71 -17.03 -6.35
CA ASN A 212 -2.40 -16.14 -7.26
C ASN A 212 -2.15 -16.62 -8.70
N PRO A 213 -3.18 -16.81 -9.53
CA PRO A 213 -3.00 -17.13 -10.94
C PRO A 213 -2.07 -16.11 -11.61
N PRO A 214 -1.21 -16.52 -12.55
CA PRO A 214 -0.31 -15.58 -13.26
C PRO A 214 -1.03 -14.38 -13.86
N GLU A 215 -2.27 -14.57 -14.33
CA GLU A 215 -3.12 -13.49 -14.83
C GLU A 215 -3.46 -12.45 -13.76
N LEU A 216 -3.79 -12.88 -12.54
CA LEU A 216 -4.06 -11.95 -11.44
C LEU A 216 -2.80 -11.16 -11.07
N VAL A 217 -1.63 -11.81 -11.03
CA VAL A 217 -0.35 -11.14 -10.78
C VAL A 217 -0.05 -10.12 -11.89
N TYR A 218 -0.32 -10.47 -13.14
CA TYR A 218 -0.17 -9.58 -14.30
C TYR A 218 -1.10 -8.36 -14.17
N PHE A 219 -2.40 -8.56 -13.92
CA PHE A 219 -3.35 -7.47 -13.75
C PHE A 219 -3.04 -6.59 -12.54
N LEU A 220 -2.62 -7.15 -11.40
CA LEU A 220 -2.18 -6.38 -10.25
C LEU A 220 -0.92 -5.56 -10.55
N THR A 221 0.01 -6.12 -11.31
CA THR A 221 1.22 -5.39 -11.74
C THR A 221 0.85 -4.23 -12.66
N LEU A 222 -0.02 -4.45 -13.64
CA LEU A 222 -0.54 -3.38 -14.50
C LEU A 222 -1.30 -2.33 -13.69
N TYR A 223 -2.18 -2.74 -12.78
CA TYR A 223 -2.90 -1.82 -11.91
C TYR A 223 -1.94 -0.92 -11.10
N HIS A 224 -0.90 -1.48 -10.49
CA HIS A 224 0.08 -0.69 -9.74
C HIS A 224 0.94 0.22 -10.61
N LEU A 225 1.27 -0.21 -11.83
CA LEU A 225 1.99 0.63 -12.79
C LEU A 225 1.14 1.82 -13.27
N PHE A 226 -0.16 1.63 -13.40
CA PHE A 226 -1.08 2.61 -13.96
C PHE A 226 -2.02 3.26 -12.94
N ARG A 227 -1.96 2.87 -11.66
CA ARG A 227 -2.81 3.40 -10.58
C ARG A 227 -2.77 4.92 -10.50
N ASP A 228 -1.57 5.51 -10.48
CA ASP A 228 -1.39 6.96 -10.41
C ASP A 228 -2.00 7.67 -11.64
N TYR A 229 -2.07 6.95 -12.78
CA TYR A 229 -2.72 7.44 -13.99
C TYR A 229 -4.24 7.33 -13.91
N MET A 230 -4.78 6.32 -13.22
CA MET A 230 -6.22 6.10 -13.06
C MET A 230 -6.82 6.98 -11.96
N GLU A 231 -6.07 7.26 -10.89
CA GLU A 231 -6.49 8.15 -9.80
C GLU A 231 -6.49 9.63 -10.21
N ASP A 232 -5.65 10.02 -11.18
CA ASP A 232 -5.58 11.38 -11.74
C ASP A 232 -6.71 11.70 -12.74
N GLN A 233 -7.83 10.99 -12.75
CA GLN A 233 -8.98 11.29 -13.62
C GLN A 233 -9.80 12.53 -13.20
N GLU A 234 -9.41 13.26 -12.16
CA GLU A 234 -9.92 14.59 -11.91
C GLU A 234 -9.30 15.57 -12.91
N ASP A 235 -10.14 16.06 -13.75
CA ASP A 235 -10.02 16.86 -14.96
C ASP A 235 -8.98 18.01 -14.89
N PRO A 236 -7.80 17.92 -15.55
CA PRO A 236 -6.89 19.06 -15.60
C PRO A 236 -7.18 20.02 -16.74
N ILE A 237 -7.99 19.60 -17.69
CA ILE A 237 -8.49 20.48 -18.76
C ILE A 237 -9.81 21.05 -18.28
N ARG A 238 -9.79 22.25 -17.72
CA ARG A 238 -11.04 22.97 -17.38
C ARG A 238 -11.86 23.13 -18.65
N PRO A 239 -13.13 22.64 -18.70
CA PRO A 239 -13.99 22.81 -19.86
C PRO A 239 -14.10 24.28 -20.21
N GLY A 240 -13.92 24.61 -21.50
CA GLY A 240 -14.11 25.97 -21.99
C GLY A 240 -12.85 26.75 -22.37
N LEU A 241 -11.68 26.09 -22.43
CA LEU A 241 -10.48 26.71 -22.99
C LEU A 241 -10.59 26.77 -24.52
N LYS A 242 -10.15 27.88 -25.12
CA LYS A 242 -10.02 28.07 -26.57
C LYS A 242 -9.18 26.99 -27.25
N PHE A 243 -8.34 26.30 -26.47
CA PHE A 243 -7.53 25.17 -26.90
C PHE A 243 -8.32 24.04 -27.57
N GLU A 244 -9.50 23.65 -27.04
CA GLU A 244 -10.34 22.59 -27.63
C GLU A 244 -10.97 23.03 -28.97
N GLN A 245 -10.95 24.31 -29.29
CA GLN A 245 -11.41 24.88 -30.54
C GLN A 245 -10.29 25.02 -31.56
N SER A 246 -9.01 24.73 -31.19
CA SER A 246 -7.88 24.83 -32.10
C SER A 246 -7.93 23.81 -33.22
N VAL A 247 -7.34 24.17 -34.36
CA VAL A 247 -7.28 23.29 -35.54
C VAL A 247 -6.48 22.04 -35.22
N VAL A 248 -5.37 22.18 -34.49
CA VAL A 248 -4.53 21.05 -34.12
C VAL A 248 -5.28 20.05 -33.27
N TRP A 249 -6.04 20.52 -32.25
CA TRP A 249 -6.83 19.63 -31.40
C TRP A 249 -7.89 18.85 -32.18
N ASN A 250 -8.58 19.54 -33.09
CA ASN A 250 -9.61 18.92 -33.92
C ASN A 250 -9.08 17.91 -34.97
N LYS A 251 -7.78 18.00 -35.32
CA LYS A 251 -7.12 17.06 -36.22
C LYS A 251 -6.57 15.82 -35.50
N LEU A 252 -6.55 15.78 -34.16
CA LEU A 252 -6.07 14.63 -33.41
C LEU A 252 -7.12 13.50 -33.40
N TYR A 253 -6.63 12.25 -33.51
CA TYR A 253 -7.42 11.07 -33.18
C TYR A 253 -7.63 10.97 -31.67
N ASP A 254 -8.63 10.20 -31.23
CA ASP A 254 -8.96 10.08 -29.81
C ASP A 254 -7.77 9.57 -28.96
N SER A 255 -7.00 8.58 -29.44
CA SER A 255 -5.79 8.09 -28.78
C SER A 255 -4.70 9.17 -28.63
N GLN A 256 -4.58 10.07 -29.62
CA GLN A 256 -3.64 11.20 -29.56
C GLN A 256 -4.12 12.28 -28.58
N ARG A 257 -5.43 12.51 -28.51
CA ARG A 257 -6.02 13.42 -27.51
C ARG A 257 -5.73 12.92 -26.09
N ASP A 258 -5.92 11.62 -25.86
CA ASP A 258 -5.58 10.99 -24.58
C ASP A 258 -4.09 11.15 -24.23
N ALA A 259 -3.20 10.96 -25.22
CA ALA A 259 -1.76 11.17 -25.06
C ALA A 259 -1.41 12.62 -24.71
N VAL A 260 -2.05 13.61 -25.37
CA VAL A 260 -1.87 15.05 -25.08
C VAL A 260 -2.36 15.40 -23.68
N VAL A 261 -3.54 14.92 -23.29
CA VAL A 261 -4.06 15.13 -21.91
C VAL A 261 -3.12 14.53 -20.88
N GLY A 262 -2.67 13.31 -21.11
CA GLY A 262 -1.69 12.65 -20.25
C GLY A 262 -0.34 13.39 -20.18
N ALA A 263 0.14 13.94 -21.29
CA ALA A 263 1.36 14.73 -21.33
C ALA A 263 1.21 16.04 -20.53
N ILE A 264 0.09 16.75 -20.70
CA ILE A 264 -0.19 17.99 -19.94
C ILE A 264 -0.24 17.68 -18.44
N ARG A 265 -0.93 16.63 -18.01
CA ARG A 265 -0.99 16.21 -16.60
C ARG A 265 0.41 15.96 -16.02
N LYS A 266 1.24 15.23 -16.74
CA LYS A 266 2.62 14.95 -16.33
C LYS A 266 3.48 16.23 -16.26
N LEU A 267 3.30 17.12 -17.20
CA LEU A 267 4.01 18.43 -17.19
C LEU A 267 3.60 19.28 -15.98
N GLU A 268 2.33 19.36 -15.65
CA GLU A 268 1.84 20.09 -14.47
C GLU A 268 2.37 19.48 -13.16
N LYS A 269 2.32 18.15 -13.04
CA LYS A 269 2.71 17.43 -11.82
C LYS A 269 4.23 17.29 -11.66
N TYR A 270 4.92 16.84 -12.72
CA TYR A 270 6.33 16.44 -12.66
C TYR A 270 7.28 17.41 -13.35
N LYS A 271 6.75 18.47 -14.00
CA LYS A 271 7.52 19.45 -14.78
C LYS A 271 8.29 18.84 -15.96
N GLY A 272 7.91 17.64 -16.38
CA GLY A 272 8.49 16.95 -17.52
C GLY A 272 7.71 15.69 -17.91
N CYS A 273 7.74 15.36 -19.20
CA CYS A 273 7.19 14.10 -19.71
C CYS A 273 7.95 13.63 -20.95
N ILE A 274 7.75 12.35 -21.32
CA ILE A 274 8.23 11.75 -22.56
C ILE A 274 7.02 11.22 -23.33
N ILE A 275 6.88 11.64 -24.60
CA ILE A 275 5.89 11.09 -25.53
C ILE A 275 6.63 10.06 -26.38
N ALA A 276 6.34 8.76 -26.15
CA ALA A 276 7.09 7.62 -26.69
C ALA A 276 6.31 6.75 -27.68
N ASP A 277 5.31 7.31 -28.37
CA ASP A 277 4.52 6.59 -29.35
C ASP A 277 5.36 6.06 -30.51
N SER A 278 4.86 5.03 -31.20
CA SER A 278 5.56 4.42 -32.32
C SER A 278 5.79 5.42 -33.46
N VAL A 279 6.80 5.15 -34.31
CA VAL A 279 7.11 5.99 -35.46
C VAL A 279 5.91 6.04 -36.41
N GLY A 280 5.57 7.25 -36.87
CA GLY A 280 4.47 7.47 -37.81
C GLY A 280 3.10 7.72 -37.18
N LEU A 281 2.94 7.62 -35.84
CA LEU A 281 1.67 7.86 -35.13
C LEU A 281 1.35 9.35 -34.88
N GLY A 282 2.08 10.28 -35.48
CA GLY A 282 1.75 11.69 -35.44
C GLY A 282 2.22 12.48 -34.22
N LYS A 283 3.29 12.02 -33.51
CA LYS A 283 3.87 12.69 -32.34
C LYS A 283 4.09 14.20 -32.50
N THR A 284 4.35 14.67 -33.71
CA THR A 284 4.51 16.10 -33.99
C THR A 284 3.20 16.86 -33.72
N PHE A 285 2.06 16.29 -34.10
CA PHE A 285 0.75 16.91 -33.84
C PHE A 285 0.39 16.88 -32.35
N GLU A 286 0.73 15.81 -31.65
CA GLU A 286 0.57 15.72 -30.18
C GLU A 286 1.42 16.79 -29.48
N ALA A 287 2.70 16.93 -29.87
CA ALA A 287 3.56 17.97 -29.34
C ALA A 287 3.06 19.38 -29.66
N LEU A 288 2.56 19.62 -30.87
CA LEU A 288 1.96 20.91 -31.25
C LEU A 288 0.71 21.22 -30.44
N ALA A 289 -0.12 20.22 -30.13
CA ALA A 289 -1.27 20.39 -29.27
C ALA A 289 -0.88 20.76 -27.83
N VAL A 290 0.17 20.12 -27.28
CA VAL A 290 0.73 20.50 -25.96
C VAL A 290 1.28 21.94 -26.02
N ILE A 291 2.00 22.32 -27.08
CA ILE A 291 2.50 23.67 -27.28
C ILE A 291 1.35 24.67 -27.30
N LYS A 292 0.29 24.38 -28.06
CA LYS A 292 -0.87 25.25 -28.18
C LYS A 292 -1.58 25.47 -26.83
N TYR A 293 -1.71 24.41 -26.03
CA TYR A 293 -2.26 24.50 -24.69
C TYR A 293 -1.50 25.48 -23.78
N TYR A 294 -0.16 25.49 -23.84
CA TYR A 294 0.66 26.41 -23.06
C TYR A 294 0.70 27.82 -23.64
N GLU A 295 0.68 27.99 -24.97
CA GLU A 295 0.58 29.29 -25.62
C GLU A 295 -0.73 30.03 -25.28
N GLU A 296 -1.85 29.33 -25.23
CA GLU A 296 -3.16 29.88 -24.78
C GLU A 296 -3.14 30.36 -23.31
N ARG A 297 -2.14 29.91 -22.55
CA ARG A 297 -1.85 30.36 -21.18
C ARG A 297 -0.75 31.44 -21.12
N ASN A 298 -0.42 32.05 -22.25
CA ASN A 298 0.63 33.03 -22.39
C ASN A 298 2.04 32.52 -21.99
N ALA A 299 2.27 31.21 -22.05
CA ALA A 299 3.59 30.65 -21.86
C ALA A 299 4.44 30.80 -23.12
N ARG A 300 5.69 31.13 -22.93
CA ARG A 300 6.69 31.16 -24.03
C ARG A 300 7.22 29.75 -24.22
N VAL A 301 7.12 29.23 -25.44
CA VAL A 301 7.55 27.87 -25.76
C VAL A 301 8.78 27.89 -26.66
N LEU A 302 9.74 27.03 -26.35
CA LEU A 302 10.95 26.80 -27.14
C LEU A 302 10.99 25.36 -27.62
N VAL A 303 11.14 25.19 -28.91
CA VAL A 303 11.35 23.89 -29.55
C VAL A 303 12.84 23.71 -29.88
N LEU A 304 13.44 22.66 -29.36
CA LEU A 304 14.79 22.23 -29.63
C LEU A 304 14.82 21.04 -30.55
N CYS A 305 15.43 21.16 -31.72
CA CYS A 305 15.45 20.07 -32.68
C CYS A 305 16.80 19.95 -33.41
N PRO A 306 17.10 18.78 -34.02
CA PRO A 306 18.22 18.68 -34.98
C PRO A 306 18.03 19.62 -36.15
N LYS A 307 19.14 20.18 -36.69
CA LYS A 307 19.11 21.11 -37.83
C LYS A 307 18.28 20.61 -39.01
N ARG A 308 18.33 19.31 -39.30
CA ARG A 308 17.58 18.67 -40.38
C ARG A 308 16.06 18.67 -40.22
N LEU A 309 15.57 18.81 -38.97
CA LEU A 309 14.14 18.84 -38.63
C LEU A 309 13.60 20.25 -38.43
N ARG A 310 14.47 21.29 -38.50
CA ARG A 310 14.08 22.68 -38.26
C ARG A 310 12.93 23.13 -39.16
N GLU A 311 12.99 22.87 -40.46
CA GLU A 311 11.95 23.26 -41.39
C GLU A 311 10.59 22.62 -41.06
N ASN A 312 10.59 21.37 -40.58
CA ASN A 312 9.36 20.67 -40.18
C ASN A 312 8.67 21.40 -39.01
N TRP A 313 9.44 22.00 -38.09
CA TRP A 313 8.90 22.75 -36.96
C TRP A 313 8.60 24.18 -37.29
N THR A 314 9.45 24.90 -38.06
CA THR A 314 9.18 26.26 -38.49
C THR A 314 8.03 26.40 -39.48
N LEU A 315 7.66 25.38 -40.16
CA LEU A 315 6.48 25.38 -41.03
C LEU A 315 5.23 25.86 -40.29
N TYR A 316 4.99 25.36 -39.09
CA TYR A 316 3.75 25.65 -38.34
C TYR A 316 3.72 27.07 -37.71
N THR A 317 4.84 27.78 -37.65
CA THR A 317 4.92 29.19 -37.23
C THR A 317 4.76 30.18 -38.38
N ARG A 318 4.56 29.67 -39.62
CA ARG A 318 4.40 30.52 -40.84
C ARG A 318 2.91 30.51 -41.22
N ASP A 319 2.16 31.50 -40.78
CA ASP A 319 0.70 31.55 -41.00
C ASP A 319 0.33 31.77 -42.48
N ASN A 320 1.27 32.32 -43.30
CA ASN A 320 1.06 32.59 -44.72
C ASN A 320 1.65 31.52 -45.65
N ASP A 321 2.08 30.36 -45.14
CA ASP A 321 2.62 29.28 -45.95
C ASP A 321 1.47 28.30 -46.28
N ASP A 322 1.14 28.16 -47.58
CA ASP A 322 0.05 27.28 -48.06
C ASP A 322 0.26 25.80 -47.63
N ARG A 323 1.46 25.42 -47.31
CA ARG A 323 1.79 24.09 -46.78
C ARG A 323 1.48 23.89 -45.30
N ASN A 324 1.18 24.98 -44.60
CA ASN A 324 0.86 24.91 -43.16
C ASN A 324 -0.61 24.51 -42.93
N PRO A 325 -0.91 23.28 -42.56
CA PRO A 325 -2.29 22.86 -42.33
C PRO A 325 -2.89 23.37 -41.02
N LEU A 326 -2.12 24.11 -40.20
CA LEU A 326 -2.47 24.66 -38.90
C LEU A 326 -2.29 26.17 -38.84
N ALA A 327 -2.36 26.87 -39.99
CA ALA A 327 -2.15 28.32 -40.07
C ALA A 327 -3.11 29.12 -39.16
N ASP A 328 -4.37 28.70 -39.02
CA ASP A 328 -5.36 29.34 -38.18
C ASP A 328 -5.03 29.28 -36.67
N ASP A 329 -4.19 28.33 -36.23
CA ASP A 329 -3.79 28.21 -34.84
C ASP A 329 -2.74 29.25 -34.43
N ARG A 330 -2.04 29.88 -35.40
CA ARG A 330 -1.08 30.98 -35.20
C ARG A 330 -0.05 30.67 -34.11
N PHE A 331 0.74 29.64 -34.33
CA PHE A 331 1.79 29.24 -33.39
C PHE A 331 2.90 30.31 -33.30
N ALA A 332 3.30 30.64 -32.06
CA ALA A 332 4.30 31.67 -31.73
C ALA A 332 5.58 31.13 -31.08
N TYR A 333 5.77 29.81 -31.03
CA TYR A 333 6.94 29.19 -30.40
C TYR A 333 8.23 29.49 -31.18
N THR A 334 9.35 29.51 -30.48
CA THR A 334 10.70 29.72 -31.07
C THR A 334 11.36 28.38 -31.34
N VAL A 335 12.01 28.25 -32.52
CA VAL A 335 12.71 27.00 -32.89
C VAL A 335 14.21 27.24 -32.87
N LEU A 336 14.94 26.44 -32.10
CA LEU A 336 16.41 26.46 -32.09
C LEU A 336 16.96 25.08 -32.42
N ASN A 337 18.17 25.07 -33.00
CA ASN A 337 18.90 23.83 -33.11
C ASN A 337 19.51 23.47 -31.75
N HIS A 338 19.37 22.23 -31.32
CA HIS A 338 19.89 21.78 -30.02
C HIS A 338 21.45 21.96 -29.91
N THR A 339 22.17 21.93 -31.03
CA THR A 339 23.60 22.17 -31.10
C THR A 339 24.00 23.64 -30.86
N ASP A 340 23.03 24.56 -30.94
CA ASP A 340 23.32 25.99 -30.79
C ASP A 340 23.13 26.48 -29.33
N LEU A 341 22.66 25.61 -28.42
CA LEU A 341 22.47 25.92 -27.00
C LEU A 341 23.79 26.30 -26.26
N SER A 342 24.94 25.82 -26.75
CA SER A 342 26.26 26.18 -26.19
C SER A 342 26.78 27.49 -26.67
N ARG A 343 26.07 28.19 -27.57
CA ARG A 343 26.51 29.46 -28.19
C ARG A 343 25.78 30.62 -27.55
N TYR A 344 26.55 31.61 -27.12
CA TYR A 344 26.02 32.85 -26.51
C TYR A 344 25.67 33.94 -27.54
N ARG A 345 26.15 33.83 -28.76
CA ARG A 345 25.94 34.83 -29.84
C ARG A 345 25.88 34.15 -31.21
N GLY A 346 25.26 34.81 -32.15
CA GLY A 346 25.11 34.37 -33.53
C GLY A 346 23.70 33.90 -33.84
N MET A 347 23.51 33.41 -35.06
CA MET A 347 22.18 32.99 -35.55
C MET A 347 21.96 31.48 -35.36
N SER A 348 20.76 31.10 -34.92
CA SER A 348 20.23 29.74 -35.00
C SER A 348 19.04 29.80 -35.95
N GLY A 349 19.27 29.53 -37.25
CA GLY A 349 18.30 29.83 -38.29
C GLY A 349 18.02 31.34 -38.34
N ASP A 350 16.75 31.70 -38.16
CA ASP A 350 16.27 33.11 -38.20
C ASP A 350 16.32 33.79 -36.81
N VAL A 351 16.76 33.07 -35.78
CA VAL A 351 16.76 33.54 -34.39
C VAL A 351 18.17 34.00 -33.97
N ASP A 352 18.29 35.25 -33.56
CA ASP A 352 19.52 35.79 -32.96
C ASP A 352 19.62 35.37 -31.49
N LEU A 353 20.63 34.55 -31.18
CA LEU A 353 20.88 34.01 -29.83
C LEU A 353 21.21 35.13 -28.82
N GLY A 354 21.78 36.27 -29.30
CA GLY A 354 22.11 37.43 -28.43
C GLY A 354 20.87 38.12 -27.85
N HIS A 355 19.71 37.95 -28.46
CA HIS A 355 18.44 38.54 -28.01
C HIS A 355 17.58 37.58 -27.19
N LEU A 356 17.97 36.31 -27.08
CA LEU A 356 17.25 35.33 -26.24
C LEU A 356 17.56 35.59 -24.76
N ARG A 357 16.60 36.15 -24.04
CA ARG A 357 16.66 36.27 -22.59
C ARG A 357 15.91 35.10 -21.99
N TRP A 358 16.66 34.21 -21.38
CA TRP A 358 16.12 33.18 -20.50
C TRP A 358 15.83 33.78 -19.13
N GLY A 359 14.59 34.00 -18.78
CA GLY A 359 14.16 34.48 -17.48
C GLY A 359 13.60 33.34 -16.64
#